data_28b5fc0c9c834d92a9f06e7f1a917312
#
_entry.id   28b5fc0c9c834d92a9f06e7f1a917312
#
_cell.length_a   1.000
_cell.length_b   1.000
_cell.length_c   1.000
_cell.angle_alpha   90.00
_cell.angle_beta   90.00
_cell.angle_gamma   90.00
#
_symmetry.space_group_name_H-M   'P 1'
#
loop_
_entity.id
_entity.type
_entity.pdbx_description
1 polymer ?
#
loop_
_entity_poly.entity_id
_entity_poly.type
_entity_poly.pdbx_seq_one_letter_code
_entity_poly.pdbx_strand_id
1 'polypeptide(L)'
;LFSDTWQMQFTASHVFGPKFGSDNFVLLGEVGYVNVVDMPDPNVIRLNAPGTARTPSLEPINGNSREGLHQALSDGPETNPFATDDAWGYRLLAVADYNDVMAGINLRARATFSHDVEGTTPDPLFLFTEDVKSAAISLTFDYLSKWSATASYSAFWGGIGTTNALSDRDFVSFNIKYAI
;
A
#
# COMPACT_ATOMS: atom_id res chain seq x y z
N LEU A 1 -12.22 16.30 18.75
CA LEU A 1 -11.89 15.05 19.42
C LEU A 1 -10.38 14.91 19.47
N PHE A 2 -9.85 14.51 20.62
CA PHE A 2 -8.43 14.15 20.79
C PHE A 2 -8.40 12.67 21.15
N SER A 3 -7.57 11.90 20.45
CA SER A 3 -7.31 10.50 20.74
C SER A 3 -5.81 10.27 20.67
N ASP A 4 -5.30 9.47 21.60
CA ASP A 4 -3.92 9.04 21.57
C ASP A 4 -3.78 7.88 20.58
N THR A 5 -2.63 7.79 19.94
CA THR A 5 -2.29 6.67 19.07
C THR A 5 -0.98 6.06 19.50
N TRP A 6 -0.87 4.75 19.42
CA TRP A 6 0.41 4.08 19.49
C TRP A 6 0.60 3.15 18.30
N GLN A 7 1.83 2.96 17.93
CA GLN A 7 2.16 2.12 16.80
C GLN A 7 3.40 1.28 17.11
N MET A 8 3.43 0.10 16.52
CA MET A 8 4.52 -0.84 16.64
C MET A 8 4.94 -1.31 15.26
N GLN A 9 6.25 -1.40 15.03
CA GLN A 9 6.82 -1.84 13.77
C GLN A 9 7.94 -2.83 14.06
N PHE A 10 7.95 -3.91 13.31
CA PHE A 10 9.01 -4.90 13.34
C PHE A 10 9.53 -5.13 11.93
N THR A 11 10.84 -4.98 11.75
CA THR A 11 11.52 -5.21 10.47
C THR A 11 12.58 -6.29 10.65
N ALA A 12 12.62 -7.25 9.73
CA ALA A 12 13.64 -8.27 9.65
C ALA A 12 14.21 -8.34 8.23
N SER A 13 15.52 -8.55 8.13
CA SER A 13 16.18 -8.79 6.84
C SER A 13 17.13 -9.96 6.94
N HIS A 14 17.25 -10.71 5.84
CA HIS A 14 18.20 -11.82 5.74
C HIS A 14 18.88 -11.85 4.37
N VAL A 15 20.20 -12.00 4.39
CA VAL A 15 21.03 -12.19 3.20
C VAL A 15 21.30 -13.67 3.06
N PHE A 16 20.74 -14.30 2.03
CA PHE A 16 20.88 -15.75 1.80
C PHE A 16 22.16 -16.13 1.02
N GLY A 17 22.87 -15.17 0.45
CA GLY A 17 23.90 -15.45 -0.54
C GLY A 17 23.31 -15.99 -1.84
N PRO A 18 24.04 -16.84 -2.59
CA PRO A 18 23.57 -17.38 -3.86
C PRO A 18 22.31 -18.25 -3.71
N LYS A 19 21.22 -17.83 -4.36
CA LYS A 19 19.93 -18.55 -4.44
C LYS A 19 19.25 -18.27 -5.77
N PHE A 20 18.50 -19.23 -6.26
CA PHE A 20 17.73 -19.09 -7.52
C PHE A 20 18.60 -18.70 -8.74
N GLY A 21 19.89 -19.11 -8.74
CA GLY A 21 20.83 -18.75 -9.77
C GLY A 21 21.41 -17.32 -9.67
N SER A 22 21.02 -16.54 -8.65
CA SER A 22 21.63 -15.24 -8.35
C SER A 22 22.93 -15.40 -7.58
N ASP A 23 23.81 -14.40 -7.67
CA ASP A 23 25.03 -14.30 -6.87
C ASP A 23 24.71 -13.87 -5.43
N ASN A 24 23.65 -13.09 -5.26
CA ASN A 24 23.18 -12.67 -3.95
C ASN A 24 21.66 -12.55 -3.94
N PHE A 25 21.04 -13.04 -2.87
CA PHE A 25 19.61 -12.93 -2.64
C PHE A 25 19.34 -12.37 -1.25
N VAL A 26 18.52 -11.32 -1.18
CA VAL A 26 18.14 -10.64 0.06
C VAL A 26 16.62 -10.65 0.17
N LEU A 27 16.12 -10.98 1.35
CA LEU A 27 14.71 -10.83 1.71
C LEU A 27 14.60 -9.89 2.91
N LEU A 28 13.68 -8.94 2.83
CA LEU A 28 13.28 -8.06 3.92
C LEU A 28 11.77 -8.17 4.12
N GLY A 29 11.35 -8.26 5.36
CA GLY A 29 9.95 -8.24 5.77
C GLY A 29 9.73 -7.21 6.87
N GLU A 30 8.60 -6.54 6.81
CA GLU A 30 8.16 -5.58 7.81
C GLU A 30 6.71 -5.82 8.13
N VAL A 31 6.36 -5.77 9.43
CA VAL A 31 4.99 -5.78 9.94
C VAL A 31 4.78 -4.51 10.75
N GLY A 32 3.68 -3.82 10.49
CA GLY A 32 3.25 -2.64 11.23
C GLY A 32 1.89 -2.84 11.86
N TYR A 33 1.68 -2.28 13.03
CA TYR A 33 0.42 -2.26 13.76
C TYR A 33 0.20 -0.87 14.35
N VAL A 34 -1.04 -0.41 14.32
CA VAL A 34 -1.49 0.88 14.88
C VAL A 34 -2.75 0.64 15.70
N ASN A 35 -2.84 1.33 16.84
CA ASN A 35 -4.05 1.39 17.64
C ASN A 35 -4.38 2.85 17.96
N VAL A 36 -5.64 3.21 17.80
CA VAL A 36 -6.22 4.50 18.20
C VAL A 36 -6.94 4.31 19.52
N VAL A 37 -6.34 4.83 20.58
CA VAL A 37 -6.85 4.67 21.97
C VAL A 37 -8.16 5.44 22.12
N ASP A 38 -9.12 4.83 22.82
CA ASP A 38 -10.44 5.43 23.10
C ASP A 38 -11.16 5.95 21.85
N MET A 39 -11.04 5.18 20.76
CA MET A 39 -11.78 5.50 19.54
C MET A 39 -13.30 5.52 19.84
N PRO A 40 -14.02 6.57 19.43
CA PRO A 40 -15.44 6.66 19.72
C PRO A 40 -16.24 5.55 19.02
N ASP A 41 -17.33 5.11 19.64
CA ASP A 41 -18.27 4.19 19.02
C ASP A 41 -18.74 4.76 17.67
N PRO A 42 -18.60 4.01 16.56
CA PRO A 42 -19.00 4.47 15.24
C PRO A 42 -20.51 4.73 15.09
N ASN A 43 -21.34 4.28 16.04
CA ASN A 43 -22.75 4.64 16.11
C ASN A 43 -23.00 6.02 16.74
N VAL A 44 -21.99 6.58 17.41
CA VAL A 44 -22.07 7.91 18.05
C VAL A 44 -21.29 8.94 17.23
N ILE A 45 -20.02 8.65 16.92
CA ILE A 45 -19.15 9.51 16.10
C ILE A 45 -18.33 8.61 15.19
N ARG A 46 -18.45 8.79 13.89
CA ARG A 46 -17.63 8.10 12.90
C ARG A 46 -16.47 8.98 12.48
N LEU A 47 -15.27 8.44 12.58
CA LEU A 47 -14.10 9.07 12.03
C LEU A 47 -14.00 8.79 10.54
N ASN A 48 -13.56 9.78 9.78
CA ASN A 48 -13.30 9.60 8.35
C ASN A 48 -12.16 8.62 8.12
N ALA A 49 -12.27 7.90 7.03
CA ALA A 49 -11.25 7.00 6.49
C ALA A 49 -11.19 7.16 4.96
N PRO A 50 -10.21 6.58 4.26
CA PRO A 50 -10.14 6.64 2.82
C PRO A 50 -11.46 6.25 2.14
N GLY A 51 -11.98 7.13 1.30
CA GLY A 51 -13.23 6.92 0.56
C GLY A 51 -14.53 7.28 1.29
N THR A 52 -14.55 7.42 2.63
CA THR A 52 -15.80 7.70 3.39
C THR A 52 -16.35 9.09 3.12
N ALA A 53 -15.53 10.05 2.71
CA ALA A 53 -15.98 11.39 2.34
C ALA A 53 -16.92 11.41 1.12
N ARG A 54 -16.99 10.32 0.39
CA ARG A 54 -17.84 10.18 -0.81
C ARG A 54 -19.13 9.44 -0.55
N THR A 55 -19.31 8.92 0.64
CA THR A 55 -20.47 8.10 0.97
C THR A 55 -21.46 8.88 1.82
N PRO A 56 -22.76 8.69 1.57
CA PRO A 56 -23.78 9.37 2.33
C PRO A 56 -23.83 8.87 3.77
N SER A 57 -24.27 9.71 4.69
CA SER A 57 -24.63 9.30 6.04
C SER A 57 -25.67 8.19 6.02
N LEU A 58 -25.54 7.20 6.89
CA LEU A 58 -26.49 6.08 6.98
C LEU A 58 -27.88 6.53 7.42
N GLU A 59 -27.96 7.55 8.25
CA GLU A 59 -29.20 8.04 8.80
C GLU A 59 -29.46 9.49 8.40
N PRO A 60 -30.74 9.86 8.17
CA PRO A 60 -31.12 11.26 7.99
C PRO A 60 -30.79 12.04 9.27
N ILE A 61 -30.11 13.14 9.16
CA ILE A 61 -29.93 14.06 10.26
C ILE A 61 -31.20 14.91 10.38
N ASN A 62 -31.89 14.85 11.52
CA ASN A 62 -33.10 15.61 11.82
C ASN A 62 -34.27 15.41 10.80
N GLY A 63 -34.41 14.22 10.25
CA GLY A 63 -35.48 13.92 9.29
C GLY A 63 -35.26 14.47 7.87
N ASN A 64 -34.15 15.17 7.63
CA ASN A 64 -33.74 15.55 6.29
C ASN A 64 -32.96 14.43 5.65
N SER A 65 -33.33 14.09 4.41
CA SER A 65 -32.54 13.20 3.60
C SER A 65 -31.14 13.78 3.46
N ARG A 66 -30.16 12.92 3.48
CA ARG A 66 -28.73 13.11 3.20
C ARG A 66 -28.43 14.31 2.30
N GLU A 67 -28.44 15.49 2.88
CA GLU A 67 -28.21 16.72 2.13
C GLU A 67 -26.75 17.13 2.24
N GLY A 68 -26.20 17.70 1.16
CA GLY A 68 -24.89 18.31 1.11
C GLY A 68 -23.89 17.57 0.25
N LEU A 69 -22.62 17.75 0.57
CA LEU A 69 -21.51 17.29 -0.26
C LEU A 69 -21.52 15.78 -0.50
N HIS A 70 -21.89 14.99 0.50
CA HIS A 70 -21.92 13.54 0.39
C HIS A 70 -22.95 13.06 -0.62
N GLN A 71 -24.16 13.64 -0.61
CA GLN A 71 -25.19 13.29 -1.59
C GLN A 71 -24.80 13.69 -3.01
N ALA A 72 -24.14 14.82 -3.18
CA ALA A 72 -23.66 15.26 -4.49
C ALA A 72 -22.54 14.39 -5.06
N LEU A 73 -21.81 13.69 -4.20
CA LEU A 73 -20.66 12.89 -4.59
C LEU A 73 -20.94 11.39 -4.71
N SER A 74 -21.99 10.90 -4.06
CA SER A 74 -22.31 9.48 -4.02
C SER A 74 -23.80 9.23 -3.80
N ASP A 75 -24.42 8.50 -4.71
CA ASP A 75 -25.77 7.95 -4.55
C ASP A 75 -25.67 6.52 -4.02
N GLY A 76 -26.49 6.18 -3.04
CA GLY A 76 -26.62 4.82 -2.54
C GLY A 76 -26.12 4.60 -1.12
N PRO A 77 -26.16 3.36 -0.64
CA PRO A 77 -25.73 3.01 0.70
C PRO A 77 -24.22 3.16 0.87
N GLU A 78 -23.78 3.34 2.12
CA GLU A 78 -22.39 3.30 2.49
C GLU A 78 -21.81 1.91 2.21
N THR A 79 -20.76 1.85 1.40
CA THR A 79 -20.06 0.62 1.04
C THR A 79 -18.62 0.61 1.50
N ASN A 80 -18.07 1.77 1.88
CA ASN A 80 -16.71 1.88 2.38
C ASN A 80 -16.66 1.68 3.89
N PRO A 81 -15.68 0.98 4.43
CA PRO A 81 -15.48 0.85 5.85
C PRO A 81 -15.11 2.20 6.46
N PHE A 82 -15.64 2.47 7.65
CA PHE A 82 -15.13 3.56 8.49
C PHE A 82 -13.85 3.14 9.17
N ALA A 83 -13.17 4.13 9.77
CA ALA A 83 -11.97 3.87 10.53
C ALA A 83 -12.21 2.89 11.67
N THR A 84 -11.23 2.04 11.94
CA THR A 84 -11.17 1.08 13.03
C THR A 84 -10.18 1.53 14.08
N ASP A 85 -10.32 1.04 15.31
CA ASP A 85 -9.41 1.31 16.41
C ASP A 85 -8.07 0.62 16.23
N ASP A 86 -8.07 -0.54 15.57
CA ASP A 86 -6.88 -1.32 15.23
C ASP A 86 -6.69 -1.38 13.72
N ALA A 87 -5.44 -1.38 13.28
CA ALA A 87 -5.08 -1.68 11.90
C ALA A 87 -3.67 -2.25 11.80
N TRP A 88 -3.46 -3.21 10.90
CA TRP A 88 -2.16 -3.79 10.67
C TRP A 88 -1.95 -4.26 9.23
N GLY A 89 -0.70 -4.38 8.87
CA GLY A 89 -0.31 -4.86 7.56
C GLY A 89 1.16 -5.24 7.51
N TYR A 90 1.59 -5.76 6.37
CA TYR A 90 2.97 -6.14 6.15
C TYR A 90 3.48 -5.75 4.77
N ARG A 91 4.80 -5.64 4.67
CA ARG A 91 5.54 -5.31 3.45
C ARG A 91 6.66 -6.32 3.27
N LEU A 92 6.86 -6.79 2.05
CA LEU A 92 7.94 -7.71 1.68
C LEU A 92 8.76 -7.10 0.54
N LEU A 93 10.06 -7.28 0.60
CA LEU A 93 11.01 -6.91 -0.44
C LEU A 93 11.97 -8.08 -0.67
N ALA A 94 12.05 -8.53 -1.92
CA ALA A 94 13.07 -9.48 -2.36
C ALA A 94 13.97 -8.79 -3.40
N VAL A 95 15.27 -9.00 -3.29
CA VAL A 95 16.26 -8.51 -4.24
C VAL A 95 17.19 -9.67 -4.62
N ALA A 96 17.39 -9.88 -5.91
CA ALA A 96 18.33 -10.84 -6.46
C ALA A 96 19.31 -10.13 -7.40
N ASP A 97 20.59 -10.26 -7.14
CA ASP A 97 21.67 -9.71 -7.97
C ASP A 97 22.33 -10.83 -8.77
N TYR A 98 22.45 -10.62 -10.07
CA TYR A 98 23.11 -11.50 -11.03
C TYR A 98 24.23 -10.71 -11.71
N ASN A 99 25.47 -11.12 -11.49
CA ASN A 99 26.62 -10.46 -12.09
C ASN A 99 26.95 -11.12 -13.44
N ASP A 100 27.34 -10.28 -14.40
CA ASP A 100 27.80 -10.71 -15.72
C ASP A 100 26.86 -11.72 -16.41
N VAL A 101 25.56 -11.45 -16.38
CA VAL A 101 24.54 -12.31 -17.04
C VAL A 101 24.78 -12.42 -18.54
N MET A 102 25.40 -11.40 -19.14
CA MET A 102 25.77 -11.37 -20.56
C MET A 102 26.77 -10.24 -20.83
N ALA A 103 28.02 -10.57 -21.24
CA ALA A 103 29.01 -9.64 -21.79
C ALA A 103 29.18 -8.30 -21.02
N GLY A 104 29.33 -8.40 -19.70
CA GLY A 104 29.51 -7.22 -18.81
C GLY A 104 28.21 -6.53 -18.37
N ILE A 105 27.07 -7.19 -18.55
CA ILE A 105 25.77 -6.72 -18.05
C ILE A 105 25.49 -7.38 -16.70
N ASN A 106 25.23 -6.58 -15.69
CA ASN A 106 24.67 -7.03 -14.41
C ASN A 106 23.15 -6.85 -14.43
N LEU A 107 22.45 -7.80 -13.82
CA LEU A 107 20.99 -7.73 -13.63
C LEU A 107 20.66 -7.69 -12.14
N ARG A 108 19.85 -6.73 -11.76
CA ARG A 108 19.18 -6.70 -10.46
C ARG A 108 17.68 -6.89 -10.66
N ALA A 109 17.16 -7.97 -10.09
CA ALA A 109 15.72 -8.21 -9.98
C ALA A 109 15.24 -7.80 -8.59
N ARG A 110 14.16 -7.02 -8.52
CA ARG A 110 13.53 -6.58 -7.29
C ARG A 110 12.04 -6.89 -7.36
N ALA A 111 11.51 -7.51 -6.31
CA ALA A 111 10.08 -7.73 -6.14
C ALA A 111 9.64 -7.12 -4.80
N THR A 112 8.49 -6.45 -4.80
CA THR A 112 7.84 -5.93 -3.59
C THR A 112 6.43 -6.43 -3.52
N PHE A 113 5.95 -6.63 -2.31
CA PHE A 113 4.56 -6.95 -2.02
C PHE A 113 4.12 -6.21 -0.77
N SER A 114 2.91 -5.67 -0.77
CA SER A 114 2.28 -5.07 0.39
C SER A 114 0.86 -5.57 0.58
N HIS A 115 0.46 -5.71 1.82
CA HIS A 115 -0.90 -6.07 2.20
C HIS A 115 -1.28 -5.38 3.51
N ASP A 116 -2.29 -4.54 3.46
CA ASP A 116 -2.97 -4.00 4.61
C ASP A 116 -4.05 -5.02 4.97
N VAL A 117 -3.80 -5.81 6.04
CA VAL A 117 -4.53 -7.06 6.28
C VAL A 117 -5.90 -6.81 6.89
N GLU A 118 -5.94 -5.99 7.92
CA GLU A 118 -7.15 -5.74 8.70
C GLU A 118 -7.12 -4.33 9.26
N GLY A 119 -8.27 -3.70 9.28
CA GLY A 119 -8.50 -2.37 9.81
C GLY A 119 -8.10 -1.24 8.87
N THR A 120 -8.73 -0.11 9.11
CA THR A 120 -8.49 1.12 8.34
C THR A 120 -8.20 2.27 9.29
N THR A 121 -7.02 2.87 9.16
CA THR A 121 -6.64 4.00 10.01
C THR A 121 -7.45 5.25 9.68
N PRO A 122 -7.87 6.04 10.69
CA PRO A 122 -8.60 7.27 10.46
C PRO A 122 -7.74 8.34 9.78
N ASP A 123 -8.40 9.24 9.07
CA ASP A 123 -7.77 10.46 8.60
C ASP A 123 -7.31 11.33 9.82
N PRO A 124 -6.12 11.90 9.78
CA PRO A 124 -5.15 11.98 8.69
C PRO A 124 -3.99 10.96 8.76
N LEU A 125 -4.13 9.86 9.47
CA LEU A 125 -3.03 8.90 9.65
C LEU A 125 -2.62 8.21 8.35
N PHE A 126 -3.58 7.79 7.52
CA PHE A 126 -3.37 7.16 6.20
C PHE A 126 -2.34 6.04 6.18
N LEU A 127 -2.27 5.22 7.22
CA LEU A 127 -1.23 4.17 7.35
C LEU A 127 -1.67 2.84 6.77
N PHE A 128 -2.91 2.44 7.04
CA PHE A 128 -3.50 1.18 6.57
C PHE A 128 -4.91 1.41 6.04
N THR A 129 -5.26 0.65 5.01
CA THR A 129 -6.60 0.58 4.43
C THR A 129 -6.93 -0.88 4.18
N GLU A 130 -7.90 -1.42 4.87
CA GLU A 130 -8.24 -2.84 4.89
C GLU A 130 -8.32 -3.47 3.51
N ASP A 131 -7.72 -4.66 3.39
CA ASP A 131 -7.64 -5.50 2.19
C ASP A 131 -6.90 -4.88 0.99
N VAL A 132 -6.28 -3.72 1.12
CA VAL A 132 -5.50 -3.12 0.03
C VAL A 132 -4.19 -3.87 -0.16
N LYS A 133 -3.92 -4.24 -1.41
CA LYS A 133 -2.73 -4.98 -1.83
C LYS A 133 -2.02 -4.30 -2.98
N SER A 134 -0.71 -4.39 -3.00
CA SER A 134 0.09 -4.03 -4.18
C SER A 134 1.27 -4.97 -4.35
N ALA A 135 1.68 -5.17 -5.60
CA ALA A 135 2.91 -5.86 -5.94
C ALA A 135 3.63 -5.11 -7.05
N ALA A 136 4.96 -5.16 -7.01
CA ALA A 136 5.74 -4.68 -8.13
C ALA A 136 6.95 -5.59 -8.37
N ILE A 137 7.32 -5.71 -9.64
CA ILE A 137 8.57 -6.33 -10.07
C ILE A 137 9.33 -5.34 -10.93
N SER A 138 10.64 -5.24 -10.73
CA SER A 138 11.53 -4.45 -11.56
C SER A 138 12.79 -5.22 -11.91
N LEU A 139 13.24 -5.05 -13.15
CA LEU A 139 14.48 -5.59 -13.68
C LEU A 139 15.36 -4.43 -14.11
N THR A 140 16.52 -4.31 -13.50
CA THR A 140 17.52 -3.28 -13.82
C THR A 140 18.74 -3.94 -14.42
N PHE A 141 19.10 -3.54 -15.62
CA PHE A 141 20.27 -3.97 -16.36
C PHE A 141 21.31 -2.86 -16.35
N ASP A 142 22.47 -3.12 -15.79
CA ASP A 142 23.58 -2.20 -15.73
C ASP A 142 24.72 -2.68 -16.63
N TYR A 143 25.13 -1.85 -17.59
CA TYR A 143 26.20 -2.16 -18.55
C TYR A 143 27.38 -1.24 -18.36
N LEU A 144 28.54 -1.84 -18.07
CA LEU A 144 29.86 -1.17 -17.88
C LEU A 144 29.80 0.01 -16.90
N SER A 145 28.89 0.01 -15.92
CA SER A 145 28.66 1.10 -14.97
C SER A 145 28.34 2.46 -15.61
N LYS A 146 28.01 2.49 -16.89
CA LYS A 146 27.67 3.71 -17.65
C LYS A 146 26.21 3.74 -18.07
N TRP A 147 25.67 2.62 -18.50
CA TRP A 147 24.30 2.50 -18.92
C TRP A 147 23.48 1.74 -17.90
N SER A 148 22.31 2.23 -17.57
CA SER A 148 21.33 1.52 -16.75
C SER A 148 19.98 1.58 -17.41
N ALA A 149 19.34 0.44 -17.61
CA ALA A 149 18.00 0.31 -18.14
C ALA A 149 17.13 -0.44 -17.12
N THR A 150 16.00 0.15 -16.75
CA THR A 150 15.04 -0.46 -15.82
C THR A 150 13.68 -0.60 -16.47
N ALA A 151 13.12 -1.82 -16.42
CA ALA A 151 11.74 -2.09 -16.74
C ALA A 151 11.01 -2.53 -15.46
N SER A 152 9.79 -2.04 -15.24
CA SER A 152 9.00 -2.43 -14.08
C SER A 152 7.52 -2.59 -14.41
N TYR A 153 6.85 -3.46 -13.65
CA TYR A 153 5.41 -3.63 -13.64
C TYR A 153 4.91 -3.47 -12.19
N SER A 154 3.84 -2.73 -12.02
CA SER A 154 3.17 -2.52 -10.74
C SER A 154 1.69 -2.87 -10.87
N ALA A 155 1.18 -3.62 -9.90
CA ALA A 155 -0.20 -4.06 -9.80
C ALA A 155 -0.80 -3.64 -8.47
N PHE A 156 -2.09 -3.26 -8.50
CA PHE A 156 -2.85 -2.79 -7.34
C PHE A 156 -4.22 -3.44 -7.33
N TRP A 157 -4.60 -4.05 -6.21
CA TRP A 157 -5.90 -4.72 -6.08
C TRP A 157 -6.37 -4.77 -4.63
N GLY A 158 -7.57 -5.30 -4.43
CA GLY A 158 -8.21 -5.36 -3.12
C GLY A 158 -8.72 -4.00 -2.67
N GLY A 159 -9.00 -3.91 -1.38
CA GLY A 159 -9.75 -2.81 -0.79
C GLY A 159 -11.26 -3.04 -0.82
N ILE A 160 -11.95 -2.50 0.16
CA ILE A 160 -13.40 -2.62 0.31
C ILE A 160 -14.07 -1.42 -0.35
N GLY A 161 -15.07 -1.67 -1.21
CA GLY A 161 -15.77 -0.60 -1.90
C GLY A 161 -14.86 0.22 -2.82
N THR A 162 -14.72 1.51 -2.57
CA THR A 162 -13.88 2.44 -3.36
C THR A 162 -12.66 2.94 -2.58
N THR A 163 -12.26 2.25 -1.52
CA THR A 163 -11.14 2.67 -0.66
C THR A 163 -9.79 2.62 -1.36
N ASN A 164 -9.62 1.68 -2.29
CA ASN A 164 -8.41 1.58 -3.10
C ASN A 164 -8.55 2.40 -4.38
N ALA A 165 -8.09 3.64 -4.37
CA ALA A 165 -8.12 4.52 -5.53
C ALA A 165 -7.21 4.07 -6.69
N LEU A 166 -6.29 3.12 -6.44
CA LEU A 166 -5.38 2.56 -7.44
C LEU A 166 -5.82 1.20 -7.96
N SER A 167 -6.94 0.63 -7.47
CA SER A 167 -7.46 -0.65 -7.96
C SER A 167 -7.64 -0.61 -9.48
N ASP A 168 -7.20 -1.65 -10.15
CA ASP A 168 -7.21 -1.79 -11.62
C ASP A 168 -6.38 -0.73 -12.38
N ARG A 169 -5.45 -0.03 -11.69
CA ARG A 169 -4.55 0.94 -12.31
C ARG A 169 -3.12 0.41 -12.42
N ASP A 170 -3.01 -0.80 -12.90
CA ASP A 170 -1.72 -1.41 -13.17
C ASP A 170 -0.95 -0.65 -14.24
N PHE A 171 0.36 -0.59 -14.09
CA PHE A 171 1.18 0.08 -15.09
C PHE A 171 2.53 -0.58 -15.30
N VAL A 172 3.07 -0.36 -16.51
CA VAL A 172 4.44 -0.68 -16.87
C VAL A 172 5.23 0.61 -16.98
N SER A 173 6.46 0.62 -16.48
CA SER A 173 7.38 1.74 -16.68
C SER A 173 8.71 1.27 -17.26
N PHE A 174 9.36 2.18 -18.00
CA PHE A 174 10.67 1.96 -18.58
C PHE A 174 11.53 3.22 -18.42
N ASN A 175 12.79 3.03 -18.02
CA ASN A 175 13.74 4.12 -17.82
C ASN A 175 15.11 3.73 -18.35
N ILE A 176 15.82 4.65 -19.00
CA ILE A 176 17.21 4.50 -19.38
C ILE A 176 18.02 5.66 -18.82
N LYS A 177 19.18 5.37 -18.26
CA LYS A 177 20.14 6.33 -17.74
C LYS A 177 21.50 6.12 -18.37
N TYR A 178 22.23 7.20 -18.61
CA TYR A 178 23.63 7.19 -19.02
C TYR A 178 24.43 8.09 -18.10
N ALA A 179 25.53 7.57 -17.54
CA ALA A 179 26.49 8.32 -16.74
C ALA A 179 27.67 8.74 -17.60
N ILE A 180 28.01 10.03 -17.56
CA ILE A 180 29.14 10.65 -18.29
C ILE A 180 30.38 10.59 -17.43
#